data_4d28e90265dc8d836710b335e29c3381
#
_entry.id   4d28e90265dc8d836710b335e29c3381
#
_cell.length_a   1.000
_cell.length_b   1.000
_cell.length_c   1.000
_cell.angle_alpha   90.00
_cell.angle_beta   90.00
_cell.angle_gamma   90.00
#
_symmetry.space_group_name_H-M   'P 1'
#
loop_
_entity.id
_entity.type
_entity.pdbx_description
1 polymer ?
#
loop_
_entity_poly.entity_id
_entity_poly.type
_entity_poly.pdbx_seq_one_letter_code
_entity_poly.pdbx_strand_id
1 'polypeptide(L)'
;EGPDFFIQTQKGQKNLHFTYLKSKSDFAPSLSCKTEGVLLKDKVQNFSAKTTSENNVVKIFRIAVATTGEYTSFWGDNDDSNGTNVEDAMGALVSSVNRISSVFEDEVKVRLELVSDERLIYEDQDTDPFSGNFATELQSTLDEVMGDSSYDIGHVFDYGQPDGDAGCIGCVCVSGKKGQGYSTHPFRDIFGGEYRNDYFDLDYAGHEIGHQFGAYHSFSFDTEGTGFNAEPGSGSTIMAYAG
;
A
#
# COMPACT_ATOMS: atom_id res chain seq x y z
N GLU A 1 -6.13 19.84 -17.81
CA GLU A 1 -5.96 18.53 -17.17
C GLU A 1 -7.03 17.63 -17.77
N GLY A 2 -6.64 16.47 -18.31
CA GLY A 2 -7.56 15.46 -18.81
C GLY A 2 -8.02 14.56 -17.66
N PRO A 3 -9.06 13.77 -17.88
CA PRO A 3 -9.48 12.80 -16.89
C PRO A 3 -8.39 11.74 -16.66
N ASP A 4 -8.18 11.35 -15.41
CA ASP A 4 -7.27 10.27 -15.05
C ASP A 4 -7.80 8.94 -15.58
N PHE A 5 -6.95 8.25 -16.34
CA PHE A 5 -7.24 6.92 -16.84
C PHE A 5 -6.38 5.90 -16.13
N PHE A 6 -6.99 4.85 -15.65
CA PHE A 6 -6.28 3.68 -15.14
C PHE A 6 -6.34 2.55 -16.16
N ILE A 7 -5.25 1.80 -16.26
CA ILE A 7 -5.15 0.59 -17.08
C ILE A 7 -4.90 -0.57 -16.14
N GLN A 8 -5.75 -1.56 -16.15
CA GLN A 8 -5.64 -2.72 -15.31
C GLN A 8 -5.74 -4.00 -16.16
N THR A 9 -4.91 -4.99 -15.83
CA THR A 9 -5.02 -6.33 -16.42
C THR A 9 -6.25 -7.03 -15.86
N GLN A 10 -7.04 -7.68 -16.72
CA GLN A 10 -8.15 -8.47 -16.23
C GLN A 10 -7.63 -9.77 -15.63
N LYS A 11 -8.10 -10.10 -14.42
CA LYS A 11 -7.80 -11.36 -13.76
C LYS A 11 -8.09 -12.53 -14.70
N GLY A 12 -7.17 -13.49 -14.78
CA GLY A 12 -7.28 -14.67 -15.65
C GLY A 12 -7.05 -14.42 -17.13
N GLN A 13 -6.62 -13.22 -17.55
CA GLN A 13 -6.41 -12.89 -18.97
C GLN A 13 -5.22 -11.96 -19.18
N LYS A 14 -4.04 -12.51 -19.37
CA LYS A 14 -2.78 -11.75 -19.49
C LYS A 14 -2.75 -10.67 -20.59
N ASN A 15 -3.55 -10.80 -21.63
CA ASN A 15 -3.55 -9.88 -22.77
C ASN A 15 -4.80 -8.99 -22.81
N LEU A 16 -5.66 -9.07 -21.81
CA LEU A 16 -6.85 -8.23 -21.76
C LEU A 16 -6.65 -7.16 -20.67
N HIS A 17 -6.61 -5.91 -21.12
CA HIS A 17 -6.56 -4.75 -20.23
C HIS A 17 -7.86 -3.97 -20.38
N PHE A 18 -8.39 -3.49 -19.28
CA PHE A 18 -9.47 -2.52 -19.30
C PHE A 18 -8.97 -1.17 -18.81
N THR A 19 -9.53 -0.12 -19.38
CA THR A 19 -9.29 1.24 -18.93
C THR A 19 -10.54 1.75 -18.24
N TYR A 20 -10.38 2.41 -17.13
CA TYR A 20 -11.48 3.09 -16.45
C TYR A 20 -11.06 4.50 -16.04
N LEU A 21 -12.05 5.37 -15.96
CA LEU A 21 -11.88 6.69 -15.38
C LEU A 21 -11.95 6.55 -13.85
N LYS A 22 -11.15 7.31 -13.14
CA LYS A 22 -11.37 7.51 -11.71
C LYS A 22 -12.77 8.08 -11.54
N SER A 23 -13.74 7.22 -11.27
CA SER A 23 -15.08 7.66 -10.93
C SER A 23 -15.11 7.93 -9.43
N LYS A 24 -15.77 9.01 -9.03
CA LYS A 24 -16.20 9.14 -7.63
C LYS A 24 -17.17 7.98 -7.40
N SER A 25 -16.71 6.95 -6.72
CA SER A 25 -17.60 5.90 -6.26
C SER A 25 -18.42 6.47 -5.10
N ASP A 26 -19.73 6.38 -5.21
CA ASP A 26 -20.64 6.86 -4.15
C ASP A 26 -20.59 5.98 -2.87
N PHE A 27 -19.73 4.95 -2.84
CA PHE A 27 -19.61 4.01 -1.74
C PHE A 27 -18.19 3.49 -1.62
N ALA A 28 -17.39 4.15 -0.79
CA ALA A 28 -16.18 3.56 -0.24
C ALA A 28 -16.56 2.67 0.96
N PRO A 29 -16.09 1.42 1.05
CA PRO A 29 -16.06 0.73 2.33
C PRO A 29 -15.24 1.60 3.28
N SER A 30 -15.71 1.75 4.52
CA SER A 30 -14.99 2.53 5.52
C SER A 30 -13.59 1.93 5.71
N LEU A 31 -12.56 2.71 5.40
CA LEU A 31 -11.19 2.35 5.72
C LEU A 31 -11.09 2.14 7.23
N SER A 32 -10.58 1.00 7.64
CA SER A 32 -10.16 0.75 9.01
C SER A 32 -8.64 0.84 9.03
N CYS A 33 -8.12 1.94 9.53
CA CYS A 33 -6.68 2.12 9.77
C CYS A 33 -6.42 1.92 11.26
N LYS A 34 -5.48 1.04 11.60
CA LYS A 34 -5.06 0.76 12.98
C LYS A 34 -3.81 1.48 13.40
N THR A 35 -3.22 2.27 12.49
CA THR A 35 -1.99 3.00 12.79
C THR A 35 -2.22 4.02 13.88
N GLU A 36 -1.78 3.71 15.09
CA GLU A 36 -1.76 4.66 16.22
C GLU A 36 -0.50 5.51 16.19
N GLY A 37 -0.67 6.82 16.37
CA GLY A 37 0.39 7.82 16.26
C GLY A 37 1.49 7.72 17.31
N VAL A 38 2.34 6.71 17.23
CA VAL A 38 3.60 6.67 17.96
C VAL A 38 4.68 7.34 17.12
N LEU A 39 4.80 8.66 17.24
CA LEU A 39 5.98 9.37 16.77
C LEU A 39 7.23 8.73 17.37
N LEU A 40 8.16 8.35 16.54
CA LEU A 40 9.56 8.19 16.96
C LEU A 40 10.10 9.59 17.30
N LYS A 41 9.82 10.04 18.54
CA LYS A 41 10.13 11.40 19.05
C LYS A 41 11.59 11.82 18.87
N ASP A 42 12.48 10.91 18.61
CA ASP A 42 13.92 11.18 18.54
C ASP A 42 14.40 11.72 17.17
N LYS A 43 13.54 11.81 16.17
CA LYS A 43 13.92 12.32 14.84
C LYS A 43 13.21 13.61 14.42
N VAL A 44 12.32 14.17 15.22
CA VAL A 44 11.77 15.52 14.95
C VAL A 44 12.79 16.58 15.42
N GLN A 45 13.99 16.53 14.88
CA GLN A 45 14.90 17.67 14.97
C GLN A 45 14.50 18.66 13.87
N ASN A 46 13.78 19.70 14.31
CA ASN A 46 13.67 20.98 13.61
C ASN A 46 13.57 20.90 12.08
N PHE A 47 12.44 20.43 11.57
CA PHE A 47 12.04 20.80 10.23
C PHE A 47 11.71 22.29 10.23
N SER A 48 12.75 23.12 10.19
CA SER A 48 12.62 24.46 9.66
C SER A 48 12.26 24.26 8.20
N ALA A 49 11.03 24.56 7.84
CA ALA A 49 10.60 24.62 6.44
C ALA A 49 11.44 25.70 5.75
N LYS A 50 12.61 25.34 5.31
CA LYS A 50 13.36 26.11 4.34
C LYS A 50 12.64 25.86 3.02
N THR A 51 11.71 26.74 2.70
CA THR A 51 11.21 26.91 1.34
C THR A 51 12.40 27.35 0.47
N THR A 52 13.23 26.40 0.10
CA THR A 52 14.10 26.56 -1.04
C THR A 52 13.37 25.96 -2.21
N SER A 53 12.92 26.80 -3.08
CA SER A 53 12.46 26.49 -4.43
C SER A 53 13.63 25.91 -5.24
N GLU A 54 14.09 24.72 -4.88
CA GLU A 54 15.10 24.00 -5.65
C GLU A 54 15.05 22.53 -5.24
N ASN A 55 14.53 21.80 -6.12
CA ASN A 55 14.95 20.51 -6.67
C ASN A 55 13.73 19.63 -6.93
N ASN A 56 13.36 19.54 -8.20
CA ASN A 56 12.59 18.42 -8.77
C ASN A 56 13.38 17.09 -8.64
N VAL A 57 14.01 16.86 -7.51
CA VAL A 57 14.75 15.62 -7.25
C VAL A 57 13.77 14.61 -6.71
N VAL A 58 13.48 13.62 -7.51
CA VAL A 58 12.72 12.45 -7.08
C VAL A 58 13.62 11.61 -6.17
N LYS A 59 13.11 11.27 -4.98
CA LYS A 59 13.76 10.34 -4.06
C LYS A 59 13.25 8.94 -4.33
N ILE A 60 14.16 8.00 -4.49
CA ILE A 60 13.83 6.61 -4.81
C ILE A 60 13.98 5.78 -3.54
N PHE A 61 12.97 4.95 -3.24
CA PHE A 61 12.98 4.01 -2.13
C PHE A 61 12.64 2.62 -2.63
N ARG A 62 13.38 1.62 -2.15
CA ARG A 62 13.17 0.22 -2.47
C ARG A 62 12.05 -0.32 -1.58
N ILE A 63 10.94 -0.72 -2.20
CA ILE A 63 9.84 -1.34 -1.49
C ILE A 63 9.88 -2.86 -1.68
N ALA A 64 9.87 -3.61 -0.56
CA ALA A 64 9.68 -5.05 -0.55
C ALA A 64 8.21 -5.34 -0.19
N VAL A 65 7.53 -6.10 -1.04
CA VAL A 65 6.14 -6.48 -0.78
C VAL A 65 6.03 -7.99 -0.75
N ALA A 66 5.46 -8.51 0.35
CA ALA A 66 5.03 -9.89 0.44
C ALA A 66 3.54 -10.02 0.17
N THR A 67 3.09 -11.20 -0.23
CA THR A 67 1.67 -11.53 -0.35
C THR A 67 1.34 -12.74 0.49
N THR A 68 0.14 -12.76 1.09
CA THR A 68 -0.38 -13.96 1.76
C THR A 68 -0.81 -15.02 0.74
N GLY A 69 -1.00 -16.25 1.18
CA GLY A 69 -1.57 -17.32 0.36
C GLY A 69 -2.97 -16.99 -0.13
N GLU A 70 -3.77 -16.27 0.68
CA GLU A 70 -5.10 -15.80 0.30
C GLU A 70 -5.05 -14.79 -0.85
N TYR A 71 -4.11 -13.84 -0.81
CA TYR A 71 -3.92 -12.87 -1.89
C TYR A 71 -3.53 -13.58 -3.20
N THR A 72 -2.56 -14.48 -3.12
CA THR A 72 -2.10 -15.26 -4.28
C THR A 72 -3.20 -16.15 -4.83
N SER A 73 -3.94 -16.85 -3.98
CA SER A 73 -5.10 -17.66 -4.39
C SER A 73 -6.21 -16.81 -5.02
N PHE A 74 -6.40 -15.56 -4.57
CA PHE A 74 -7.39 -14.67 -5.18
C PHE A 74 -6.98 -14.24 -6.59
N TRP A 75 -5.73 -13.84 -6.81
CA TRP A 75 -5.27 -13.32 -8.10
C TRP A 75 -4.92 -14.43 -9.09
N GLY A 76 -4.54 -15.61 -8.63
CA GLY A 76 -4.29 -16.79 -9.45
C GLY A 76 -5.56 -17.28 -10.18
N ASP A 77 -5.38 -17.88 -11.33
CA ASP A 77 -6.48 -18.44 -12.13
C ASP A 77 -6.45 -19.99 -12.20
N ASN A 78 -5.43 -20.61 -11.62
CA ASN A 78 -5.18 -22.05 -11.63
C ASN A 78 -5.01 -22.61 -13.06
N ASP A 79 -4.53 -21.82 -14.02
CA ASP A 79 -4.25 -22.21 -15.40
C ASP A 79 -2.76 -22.03 -15.72
N ASP A 80 -1.95 -23.04 -15.41
CA ASP A 80 -0.51 -23.02 -15.64
C ASP A 80 -0.12 -22.86 -17.13
N SER A 81 -1.07 -22.99 -18.06
CA SER A 81 -0.78 -22.78 -19.49
C SER A 81 -0.52 -21.30 -19.83
N ASN A 82 -0.97 -20.38 -19.02
CA ASN A 82 -0.77 -18.95 -19.21
C ASN A 82 0.18 -18.32 -18.15
N GLY A 83 0.65 -19.09 -17.17
CA GLY A 83 1.54 -18.74 -16.06
C GLY A 83 1.06 -19.35 -14.74
N THR A 84 1.91 -19.26 -13.73
CA THR A 84 1.60 -19.78 -12.40
C THR A 84 0.78 -18.77 -11.59
N ASN A 85 0.11 -19.22 -10.52
CA ASN A 85 -0.57 -18.32 -9.58
C ASN A 85 0.39 -17.28 -8.97
N VAL A 86 1.65 -17.64 -8.76
CA VAL A 86 2.72 -16.73 -8.31
C VAL A 86 2.93 -15.59 -9.31
N GLU A 87 3.02 -15.92 -10.61
CA GLU A 87 3.19 -14.91 -11.67
C GLU A 87 1.96 -14.01 -11.80
N ASP A 88 0.76 -14.54 -11.61
CA ASP A 88 -0.48 -13.76 -11.62
C ASP A 88 -0.55 -12.80 -10.43
N ALA A 89 -0.25 -13.27 -9.22
CA ALA A 89 -0.19 -12.45 -8.01
C ALA A 89 0.92 -11.38 -8.12
N MET A 90 2.09 -11.75 -8.65
CA MET A 90 3.18 -10.79 -8.90
C MET A 90 2.74 -9.71 -9.90
N GLY A 91 2.01 -10.07 -10.95
CA GLY A 91 1.47 -9.12 -11.91
C GLY A 91 0.51 -8.11 -11.27
N ALA A 92 -0.37 -8.57 -10.39
CA ALA A 92 -1.27 -7.71 -9.63
C ALA A 92 -0.49 -6.78 -8.67
N LEU A 93 0.46 -7.32 -7.92
CA LEU A 93 1.33 -6.60 -7.01
C LEU A 93 2.11 -5.50 -7.73
N VAL A 94 2.76 -5.81 -8.84
CA VAL A 94 3.49 -4.83 -9.67
C VAL A 94 2.56 -3.71 -10.13
N SER A 95 1.33 -4.04 -10.54
CA SER A 95 0.34 -3.06 -10.95
C SER A 95 -0.02 -2.09 -9.81
N SER A 96 -0.25 -2.61 -8.62
CA SER A 96 -0.56 -1.82 -7.42
C SER A 96 0.60 -0.90 -7.02
N VAL A 97 1.81 -1.45 -6.91
CA VAL A 97 3.01 -0.66 -6.54
C VAL A 97 3.29 0.45 -7.55
N ASN A 98 3.17 0.17 -8.85
CA ASN A 98 3.37 1.17 -9.90
C ASN A 98 2.35 2.31 -9.80
N ARG A 99 1.10 2.00 -9.47
CA ARG A 99 0.04 3.01 -9.31
C ARG A 99 0.30 3.90 -8.10
N ILE A 100 0.62 3.31 -6.95
CA ILE A 100 1.00 4.05 -5.74
C ILE A 100 2.23 4.91 -6.02
N SER A 101 3.26 4.33 -6.64
CA SER A 101 4.50 5.02 -6.98
C SER A 101 4.26 6.23 -7.90
N SER A 102 3.35 6.10 -8.88
CA SER A 102 3.01 7.21 -9.77
C SER A 102 2.43 8.40 -9.02
N VAL A 103 1.47 8.15 -8.12
CA VAL A 103 0.86 9.21 -7.31
C VAL A 103 1.90 9.83 -6.36
N PHE A 104 2.70 9.01 -5.69
CA PHE A 104 3.73 9.51 -4.76
C PHE A 104 4.82 10.31 -5.49
N GLU A 105 5.19 9.92 -6.71
CA GLU A 105 6.16 10.69 -7.49
C GLU A 105 5.61 12.05 -7.90
N ASP A 106 4.38 12.11 -8.34
CA ASP A 106 3.74 13.36 -8.75
C ASP A 106 3.52 14.29 -7.56
N GLU A 107 2.98 13.80 -6.45
CA GLU A 107 2.55 14.62 -5.33
C GLU A 107 3.69 14.97 -4.37
N VAL A 108 4.56 14.01 -4.04
CA VAL A 108 5.57 14.17 -2.98
C VAL A 108 7.00 13.91 -3.43
N LYS A 109 7.21 13.67 -4.73
CA LYS A 109 8.53 13.39 -5.33
C LYS A 109 9.22 12.16 -4.72
N VAL A 110 8.42 11.15 -4.40
CA VAL A 110 8.88 9.84 -3.93
C VAL A 110 8.53 8.78 -4.96
N ARG A 111 9.52 8.06 -5.45
CA ARG A 111 9.35 6.89 -6.32
C ARG A 111 9.60 5.62 -5.52
N LEU A 112 8.70 4.66 -5.64
CA LEU A 112 8.85 3.33 -5.08
C LEU A 112 9.38 2.39 -6.18
N GLU A 113 10.53 1.78 -5.93
CA GLU A 113 11.07 0.71 -6.78
C GLU A 113 10.83 -0.63 -6.10
N LEU A 114 9.99 -1.46 -6.72
CA LEU A 114 9.69 -2.78 -6.19
C LEU A 114 10.95 -3.65 -6.20
N VAL A 115 11.33 -4.16 -5.03
CA VAL A 115 12.31 -5.25 -4.91
C VAL A 115 11.54 -6.56 -5.08
N SER A 116 11.53 -7.06 -6.31
CA SER A 116 10.82 -8.28 -6.68
C SER A 116 11.58 -9.52 -6.20
N ASP A 117 10.93 -10.34 -5.39
CA ASP A 117 11.45 -11.64 -4.94
C ASP A 117 10.28 -12.64 -4.84
N GLU A 118 10.27 -13.64 -5.70
CA GLU A 118 9.20 -14.65 -5.74
C GLU A 118 9.05 -15.41 -4.43
N ARG A 119 10.09 -15.48 -3.60
CA ARG A 119 10.03 -16.11 -2.28
C ARG A 119 9.12 -15.37 -1.29
N LEU A 120 8.72 -14.15 -1.62
CA LEU A 120 7.76 -13.35 -0.84
C LEU A 120 6.31 -13.52 -1.32
N ILE A 121 6.08 -14.29 -2.38
CA ILE A 121 4.75 -14.56 -2.92
C ILE A 121 4.34 -15.95 -2.44
N TYR A 122 3.54 -16.01 -1.39
CA TYR A 122 3.12 -17.27 -0.79
C TYR A 122 1.85 -17.79 -1.46
N GLU A 123 1.82 -19.09 -1.78
CA GLU A 123 0.68 -19.71 -2.47
C GLU A 123 -0.32 -20.36 -1.53
N ASP A 124 0.12 -20.75 -0.34
CA ASP A 124 -0.67 -21.56 0.58
C ASP A 124 -0.83 -20.85 1.94
N GLN A 125 -2.05 -20.48 2.24
CA GLN A 125 -2.43 -19.79 3.48
C GLN A 125 -2.14 -20.63 4.75
N ASP A 126 -2.06 -21.96 4.62
CA ASP A 126 -1.81 -22.83 5.78
C ASP A 126 -0.30 -22.92 6.11
N THR A 127 0.56 -22.46 5.22
CA THR A 127 2.03 -22.56 5.34
C THR A 127 2.77 -21.25 5.18
N ASP A 128 2.08 -20.18 4.80
CA ASP A 128 2.70 -18.84 4.76
C ASP A 128 3.06 -18.38 6.20
N PRO A 129 3.96 -17.39 6.35
CA PRO A 129 4.41 -16.92 7.66
C PRO A 129 3.41 -16.00 8.38
N PHE A 130 2.20 -15.81 7.82
CA PHE A 130 1.24 -14.82 8.28
C PHE A 130 0.08 -15.49 9.03
N SER A 131 -0.12 -15.10 10.28
CA SER A 131 -1.18 -15.63 11.15
C SER A 131 -2.09 -14.54 11.73
N GLY A 132 -1.96 -13.30 11.21
CA GLY A 132 -2.74 -12.13 11.61
C GLY A 132 -1.99 -11.12 12.48
N ASN A 133 -0.72 -11.37 12.80
CA ASN A 133 0.17 -10.37 13.42
C ASN A 133 1.15 -9.83 12.35
N PHE A 134 0.58 -9.36 11.25
CA PHE A 134 1.29 -9.00 10.03
C PHE A 134 2.53 -8.13 10.27
N ALA A 135 2.44 -7.13 11.14
CA ALA A 135 3.56 -6.20 11.36
C ALA A 135 4.81 -6.91 11.87
N THR A 136 4.69 -7.79 12.85
CA THR A 136 5.84 -8.53 13.41
C THR A 136 6.30 -9.63 12.46
N GLU A 137 5.36 -10.33 11.85
CA GLU A 137 5.60 -11.46 10.95
C GLU A 137 6.29 -10.97 9.68
N LEU A 138 5.83 -9.87 9.07
CA LEU A 138 6.44 -9.30 7.88
C LEU A 138 7.88 -8.84 8.14
N GLN A 139 8.13 -8.11 9.23
CA GLN A 139 9.48 -7.63 9.53
C GLN A 139 10.47 -8.80 9.62
N SER A 140 10.09 -9.88 10.33
CA SER A 140 10.95 -11.06 10.45
C SER A 140 11.12 -11.79 9.12
N THR A 141 10.05 -11.92 8.34
CA THR A 141 10.08 -12.57 7.02
C THR A 141 10.99 -11.84 6.04
N LEU A 142 10.87 -10.51 5.96
CA LEU A 142 11.74 -9.73 5.07
C LEU A 142 13.21 -9.78 5.49
N ASP A 143 13.48 -9.75 6.78
CA ASP A 143 14.85 -9.84 7.30
C ASP A 143 15.47 -11.22 7.05
N GLU A 144 14.67 -12.28 7.12
CA GLU A 144 15.12 -13.65 6.84
C GLU A 144 15.31 -13.91 5.34
N VAL A 145 14.35 -13.50 4.50
CA VAL A 145 14.34 -13.79 3.07
C VAL A 145 15.32 -12.91 2.30
N MET A 146 15.37 -11.62 2.63
CA MET A 146 16.10 -10.62 1.84
C MET A 146 17.26 -9.98 2.59
N GLY A 147 17.17 -9.89 3.91
CA GLY A 147 18.08 -9.13 4.77
C GLY A 147 17.73 -7.65 4.86
N ASP A 148 17.92 -7.08 6.05
CA ASP A 148 17.54 -5.69 6.39
C ASP A 148 18.12 -4.63 5.42
N SER A 149 19.28 -4.85 4.84
CA SER A 149 19.91 -3.88 3.92
C SER A 149 19.32 -3.86 2.50
N SER A 150 18.44 -4.80 2.14
CA SER A 150 17.97 -5.00 0.77
C SER A 150 16.76 -4.12 0.41
N TYR A 151 16.06 -3.57 1.40
CA TYR A 151 14.86 -2.75 1.21
C TYR A 151 14.85 -1.54 2.13
N ASP A 152 14.04 -0.56 1.82
CA ASP A 152 13.89 0.70 2.55
C ASP A 152 12.51 0.80 3.24
N ILE A 153 11.52 0.10 2.70
CA ILE A 153 10.16 -0.01 3.21
C ILE A 153 9.62 -1.41 2.88
N GLY A 154 8.87 -2.01 3.80
CA GLY A 154 8.21 -3.29 3.61
C GLY A 154 6.72 -3.21 3.84
N HIS A 155 5.96 -3.97 3.03
CA HIS A 155 4.51 -4.04 3.13
C HIS A 155 4.02 -5.46 2.82
N VAL A 156 2.89 -5.90 3.39
CA VAL A 156 2.22 -7.15 2.99
C VAL A 156 0.84 -6.84 2.42
N PHE A 157 0.55 -7.46 1.28
CA PHE A 157 -0.78 -7.44 0.68
C PHE A 157 -1.53 -8.72 1.00
N ASP A 158 -2.74 -8.57 1.49
CA ASP A 158 -3.58 -9.67 1.93
C ASP A 158 -4.99 -9.62 1.30
N TYR A 159 -5.63 -10.78 1.18
CA TYR A 159 -7.03 -10.92 0.81
C TYR A 159 -7.85 -11.24 2.05
N GLY A 160 -8.60 -10.26 2.56
CA GLY A 160 -9.38 -10.42 3.78
C GLY A 160 -10.42 -9.33 3.98
N GLN A 161 -10.81 -9.13 5.22
CA GLN A 161 -11.67 -8.00 5.56
C GLN A 161 -10.88 -6.69 5.41
N PRO A 162 -11.53 -5.59 4.98
CA PRO A 162 -10.84 -4.31 4.78
C PRO A 162 -10.17 -3.84 6.07
N ASP A 163 -8.86 -3.73 6.05
CA ASP A 163 -8.05 -3.29 7.19
C ASP A 163 -6.66 -2.83 6.73
N GLY A 164 -5.96 -2.04 7.55
CA GLY A 164 -4.60 -1.61 7.29
C GLY A 164 -3.89 -1.11 8.54
N ASP A 165 -2.57 -1.19 8.52
CA ASP A 165 -1.69 -0.62 9.54
C ASP A 165 -0.31 -0.40 8.96
N ALA A 166 0.24 0.76 9.18
CA ALA A 166 1.63 1.07 8.81
C ALA A 166 2.67 0.50 9.78
N GLY A 167 2.22 -0.05 10.91
CA GLY A 167 3.09 -0.48 12.00
C GLY A 167 3.76 0.67 12.76
N CYS A 168 4.03 1.77 12.09
CA CYS A 168 4.57 2.99 12.68
C CYS A 168 4.52 4.18 11.72
N ILE A 169 4.41 5.38 12.25
CA ILE A 169 4.49 6.61 11.46
C ILE A 169 5.96 7.02 11.31
N GLY A 170 6.41 7.16 10.04
CA GLY A 170 7.76 7.65 9.73
C GLY A 170 8.88 6.62 9.91
N CYS A 171 8.63 5.35 9.65
CA CYS A 171 9.60 4.26 9.85
C CYS A 171 10.35 3.81 8.61
N VAL A 172 10.17 4.43 7.48
CA VAL A 172 10.98 4.17 6.27
C VAL A 172 12.47 4.28 6.61
N CYS A 173 13.26 3.32 6.17
CA CYS A 173 14.70 3.18 6.46
C CYS A 173 15.06 2.95 7.95
N VAL A 174 14.10 2.67 8.83
CA VAL A 174 14.39 2.37 10.23
C VAL A 174 14.51 0.87 10.41
N SER A 175 15.73 0.37 10.65
CA SER A 175 16.01 -1.06 10.86
C SER A 175 15.12 -1.65 11.97
N GLY A 176 14.54 -2.82 11.70
CA GLY A 176 13.60 -3.52 12.59
C GLY A 176 12.21 -2.88 12.71
N LYS A 177 11.90 -1.85 11.90
CA LYS A 177 10.62 -1.13 11.88
C LYS A 177 10.05 -0.91 10.48
N LYS A 178 10.89 -0.85 9.47
CA LYS A 178 10.52 -0.50 8.10
C LYS A 178 9.72 -1.57 7.38
N GLY A 179 9.66 -2.80 7.89
CA GLY A 179 8.93 -3.92 7.34
C GLY A 179 7.68 -4.28 8.15
N GLN A 180 6.86 -3.31 8.57
CA GLN A 180 5.74 -3.56 9.46
C GLN A 180 4.36 -3.18 8.87
N GLY A 181 4.30 -2.65 7.65
CA GLY A 181 3.05 -2.24 7.04
C GLY A 181 2.25 -3.40 6.44
N TYR A 182 0.92 -3.31 6.51
CA TYR A 182 0.04 -4.23 5.81
C TYR A 182 -1.22 -3.55 5.29
N SER A 183 -1.80 -4.14 4.25
CA SER A 183 -3.13 -3.77 3.75
C SER A 183 -3.87 -5.03 3.31
N THR A 184 -5.09 -5.17 3.77
CA THR A 184 -5.97 -6.30 3.44
C THR A 184 -7.28 -5.80 2.83
N HIS A 185 -7.78 -6.49 1.80
CA HIS A 185 -8.99 -6.10 1.09
C HIS A 185 -9.66 -7.32 0.44
N PRO A 186 -11.01 -7.38 0.38
CA PRO A 186 -11.73 -8.49 -0.26
C PRO A 186 -11.78 -8.39 -1.80
N PHE A 187 -11.21 -7.37 -2.43
CA PHE A 187 -11.20 -7.12 -3.87
C PHE A 187 -12.56 -7.36 -4.57
N ARG A 188 -13.61 -6.95 -3.88
CA ARG A 188 -14.99 -6.96 -4.39
C ARG A 188 -15.60 -5.59 -4.18
N ASP A 189 -16.52 -5.20 -5.05
CA ASP A 189 -17.36 -4.08 -4.73
C ASP A 189 -18.34 -4.45 -3.59
N ILE A 190 -18.99 -3.47 -3.01
CA ILE A 190 -19.93 -3.68 -1.90
C ILE A 190 -21.15 -4.54 -2.28
N PHE A 191 -21.39 -4.74 -3.58
CA PHE A 191 -22.47 -5.59 -4.10
C PHE A 191 -21.97 -6.98 -4.50
N GLY A 192 -20.67 -7.29 -4.25
CA GLY A 192 -20.04 -8.56 -4.61
C GLY A 192 -19.68 -8.71 -6.08
N GLY A 193 -19.69 -7.59 -6.83
CA GLY A 193 -19.28 -7.53 -8.22
C GLY A 193 -17.76 -7.56 -8.40
N GLU A 194 -17.30 -7.53 -9.65
CA GLU A 194 -15.88 -7.48 -9.97
C GLU A 194 -15.23 -6.19 -9.43
N TYR A 195 -14.05 -6.36 -8.82
CA TYR A 195 -13.21 -5.25 -8.41
C TYR A 195 -12.69 -4.49 -9.62
N ARG A 196 -13.12 -3.25 -9.78
CA ARG A 196 -12.77 -2.37 -10.92
C ARG A 196 -12.47 -0.95 -10.47
N ASN A 197 -11.76 -0.82 -9.38
CA ASN A 197 -11.41 0.48 -8.84
C ASN A 197 -9.99 0.45 -8.27
N ASP A 198 -9.53 1.57 -7.79
CA ASP A 198 -8.21 1.78 -7.22
C ASP A 198 -8.20 1.90 -5.68
N TYR A 199 -9.31 1.50 -5.05
CA TYR A 199 -9.43 1.61 -3.60
C TYR A 199 -8.31 0.91 -2.84
N PHE A 200 -8.04 -0.36 -3.18
CA PHE A 200 -6.95 -1.07 -2.52
C PHE A 200 -5.62 -0.35 -2.72
N ASP A 201 -5.34 0.10 -3.94
CA ASP A 201 -4.05 0.65 -4.27
C ASP A 201 -3.82 2.02 -3.59
N LEU A 202 -4.81 2.89 -3.60
CA LEU A 202 -4.65 4.27 -3.14
C LEU A 202 -5.20 4.49 -1.73
N ASP A 203 -6.44 4.03 -1.48
CA ASP A 203 -7.13 4.34 -0.24
C ASP A 203 -6.75 3.38 0.91
N TYR A 204 -6.15 2.22 0.61
CA TYR A 204 -5.60 1.30 1.61
C TYR A 204 -4.08 1.27 1.55
N ALA A 205 -3.48 0.64 0.55
CA ALA A 205 -2.03 0.46 0.51
C ALA A 205 -1.27 1.80 0.42
N GLY A 206 -1.72 2.71 -0.43
CA GLY A 206 -1.15 4.06 -0.54
C GLY A 206 -1.29 4.87 0.75
N HIS A 207 -2.41 4.73 1.45
CA HIS A 207 -2.67 5.36 2.75
C HIS A 207 -1.67 4.85 3.82
N GLU A 208 -1.57 3.54 4.01
CA GLU A 208 -0.68 2.96 5.02
C GLU A 208 0.81 3.22 4.69
N ILE A 209 1.18 3.15 3.41
CA ILE A 209 2.52 3.54 2.96
C ILE A 209 2.76 5.04 3.24
N GLY A 210 1.75 5.89 3.09
CA GLY A 210 1.81 7.30 3.49
C GLY A 210 2.17 7.48 4.96
N HIS A 211 1.55 6.70 5.84
CA HIS A 211 1.92 6.68 7.28
C HIS A 211 3.36 6.20 7.49
N GLN A 212 3.80 5.16 6.80
CA GLN A 212 5.20 4.70 6.87
C GLN A 212 6.18 5.82 6.47
N PHE A 213 5.82 6.69 5.52
CA PHE A 213 6.59 7.90 5.17
C PHE A 213 6.43 9.06 6.15
N GLY A 214 5.55 8.97 7.13
CA GLY A 214 5.41 9.97 8.19
C GLY A 214 4.19 10.88 8.08
N ALA A 215 3.27 10.60 7.17
CA ALA A 215 2.02 11.33 7.09
C ALA A 215 1.09 10.97 8.26
N TYR A 216 0.29 11.94 8.69
CA TYR A 216 -0.82 11.77 9.63
C TYR A 216 -2.14 11.83 8.88
N HIS A 217 -3.23 11.38 9.52
CA HIS A 217 -4.55 11.65 8.98
C HIS A 217 -4.80 13.15 8.83
N SER A 218 -5.41 13.53 7.72
CA SER A 218 -5.62 14.94 7.36
C SER A 218 -6.99 15.47 7.75
N PHE A 219 -7.96 14.61 8.06
CA PHE A 219 -9.35 14.97 8.35
C PHE A 219 -9.53 15.75 9.67
N SER A 220 -10.64 16.48 9.79
CA SER A 220 -10.96 17.31 10.95
C SER A 220 -12.28 16.99 11.64
N PHE A 221 -13.00 15.94 11.21
CA PHE A 221 -14.26 15.55 11.85
C PHE A 221 -14.07 14.87 13.21
N ASP A 222 -12.90 14.35 13.47
CA ASP A 222 -12.49 13.76 14.73
C ASP A 222 -11.08 14.22 15.09
N THR A 223 -10.72 14.11 16.37
CA THR A 223 -9.39 14.47 16.84
C THR A 223 -8.64 13.22 17.25
N GLU A 224 -7.69 12.80 16.45
CA GLU A 224 -6.79 11.70 16.78
C GLU A 224 -5.69 12.08 17.80
N GLY A 225 -5.80 13.25 18.41
CA GLY A 225 -4.81 13.73 19.36
C GLY A 225 -3.45 14.12 18.74
N THR A 226 -3.34 14.10 17.42
CA THR A 226 -2.09 14.41 16.69
C THR A 226 -1.93 15.90 16.39
N GLY A 227 -3.02 16.67 16.41
CA GLY A 227 -3.02 18.10 16.10
C GLY A 227 -2.92 18.43 14.60
N PHE A 228 -3.04 17.44 13.72
CA PHE A 228 -2.97 17.61 12.26
C PHE A 228 -4.35 17.49 11.62
N ASN A 229 -5.18 18.49 11.80
CA ASN A 229 -6.51 18.56 11.21
C ASN A 229 -6.47 19.55 10.05
N ALA A 230 -5.91 19.16 8.92
CA ALA A 230 -5.64 20.06 7.79
C ALA A 230 -6.83 20.18 6.83
N GLU A 231 -7.67 19.14 6.71
CA GLU A 231 -8.79 19.10 5.78
C GLU A 231 -10.13 19.17 6.52
N PRO A 232 -11.11 19.93 5.99
CA PRO A 232 -12.44 20.00 6.61
C PRO A 232 -13.20 18.66 6.46
N GLY A 233 -13.99 18.32 7.48
CA GLY A 233 -14.81 17.10 7.48
C GLY A 233 -13.96 15.84 7.48
N SER A 234 -14.31 14.88 6.62
CA SER A 234 -13.58 13.62 6.45
C SER A 234 -12.35 13.73 5.54
N GLY A 235 -12.12 14.92 4.97
CA GLY A 235 -11.02 15.14 4.04
C GLY A 235 -11.28 14.57 2.64
N SER A 236 -10.30 14.70 1.74
CA SER A 236 -10.39 14.23 0.35
C SER A 236 -9.05 13.74 -0.22
N THR A 237 -8.02 13.72 0.58
CA THR A 237 -6.71 13.17 0.19
C THR A 237 -6.60 11.68 0.55
N ILE A 238 -5.55 11.02 0.04
CA ILE A 238 -5.23 9.63 0.41
C ILE A 238 -5.12 9.46 1.94
N MET A 239 -4.65 10.47 2.66
CA MET A 239 -4.51 10.44 4.12
C MET A 239 -5.80 10.79 4.87
N ALA A 240 -6.95 10.74 4.20
CA ALA A 240 -8.27 10.98 4.76
C ALA A 240 -9.16 9.72 4.62
N TYR A 241 -10.38 9.78 5.16
CA TYR A 241 -11.33 8.65 5.11
C TYR A 241 -12.50 8.89 4.14
N ALA A 242 -12.48 9.96 3.38
CA ALA A 242 -13.46 10.21 2.34
C ALA A 242 -12.86 9.82 0.99
N GLY A 243 -13.04 8.57 0.61
CA GLY A 243 -12.78 8.11 -0.75
C GLY A 243 -13.85 8.62 -1.73
#